data_d32a96e5fbb394033b2d61821f92cfc9
#
_entry.id   d32a96e5fbb394033b2d61821f92cfc9
#
_cell.length_a   1.000
_cell.length_b   1.000
_cell.length_c   1.000
_cell.angle_alpha   90.00
_cell.angle_beta   90.00
_cell.angle_gamma   90.00
#
_symmetry.space_group_name_H-M   'P 1'
#
loop_
_entity.id
_entity.type
_entity.pdbx_description
1 polymer ?
#
loop_
_entity_poly.entity_id
_entity_poly.type
_entity_poly.pdbx_seq_one_letter_code
_entity_poly.pdbx_strand_id
1 'polypeptide(L)'
;MGIIDKQKTTLRIAVLGLLMVILPFFGYSQGKRAFLVGISNYSSNQQLADVKGWNDIHGENDVNLLVPTLIKQGFSIQKLCNREATANNIRKSLTSFSEKCKSGDIVYLHFSCHGQPFEDYDGDESDGWDEALVPFDALKEYQQGRYSGENHITDDELNTYLKTIRNRVGPKGFVYVVIDACHAGSSYRGDENEDSVVIRGTDKGFSKSNKQYAPRIDKRGKIKVEKSANMANICILEACRSYQVNSEICADGKYYGSLSFYVNKTLLSAKLDKNISWTERVSQLMNQDTRLVRQNPVIETSL
;
A
#
# COMPACT_ATOMS: atom_id res chain seq x y z
N MET A 1 -11.95 64.27 80.76
CA MET A 1 -13.02 64.32 79.77
C MET A 1 -12.33 64.06 78.38
N GLY A 2 -12.20 62.82 78.02
CA GLY A 2 -11.40 62.36 76.84
C GLY A 2 -12.32 61.67 75.86
N ILE A 3 -12.27 62.13 74.64
CA ILE A 3 -13.01 61.59 73.53
C ILE A 3 -12.14 60.53 72.86
N ILE A 4 -12.62 59.25 72.84
CA ILE A 4 -11.97 58.14 72.21
C ILE A 4 -12.41 58.08 70.76
N ASP A 5 -11.47 58.31 69.86
CA ASP A 5 -11.66 58.19 68.40
C ASP A 5 -11.55 56.71 67.97
N LYS A 6 -12.61 56.19 67.39
CA LYS A 6 -12.66 54.84 66.87
C LYS A 6 -12.23 54.83 65.41
N GLN A 7 -10.98 54.43 65.14
CA GLN A 7 -10.56 54.14 63.78
C GLN A 7 -11.24 52.83 63.30
N LYS A 8 -12.04 52.93 62.23
CA LYS A 8 -12.60 51.80 61.52
C LYS A 8 -11.55 51.30 60.50
N THR A 9 -10.98 50.18 60.78
CA THR A 9 -10.09 49.49 59.82
C THR A 9 -10.95 48.74 58.82
N THR A 10 -11.02 49.22 57.60
CA THR A 10 -11.72 48.58 56.46
C THR A 10 -10.80 47.53 55.83
N LEU A 11 -11.07 46.23 56.04
CA LEU A 11 -10.38 45.13 55.43
C LEU A 11 -10.82 45.04 53.95
N ARG A 12 -9.96 45.39 53.00
CA ARG A 12 -10.19 45.21 51.60
C ARG A 12 -9.76 43.76 51.22
N ILE A 13 -10.73 42.85 51.03
CA ILE A 13 -10.51 41.52 50.46
C ILE A 13 -10.34 41.67 48.97
N ALA A 14 -9.11 41.56 48.48
CA ALA A 14 -8.84 41.44 47.06
C ALA A 14 -9.20 40.04 46.58
N VAL A 15 -10.34 39.88 45.93
CA VAL A 15 -10.70 38.63 45.22
C VAL A 15 -9.88 38.59 43.94
N LEU A 16 -8.78 37.81 43.95
CA LEU A 16 -8.06 37.45 42.73
C LEU A 16 -8.92 36.40 41.98
N GLY A 17 -9.66 36.86 41.00
CA GLY A 17 -10.36 35.96 40.06
C GLY A 17 -9.36 35.23 39.18
N LEU A 18 -9.10 33.97 39.50
CA LEU A 18 -8.32 33.05 38.65
C LEU A 18 -9.15 32.75 37.38
N LEU A 19 -8.90 33.51 36.31
CA LEU A 19 -9.50 33.24 35.01
C LEU A 19 -8.86 31.96 34.44
N MET A 20 -9.44 30.79 34.70
CA MET A 20 -9.08 29.55 34.03
C MET A 20 -9.48 29.68 32.57
N VAL A 21 -8.52 30.05 31.71
CA VAL A 21 -8.67 29.93 30.26
C VAL A 21 -8.73 28.44 29.93
N ILE A 22 -9.94 27.91 29.83
CA ILE A 22 -10.17 26.58 29.26
C ILE A 22 -9.89 26.72 27.76
N LEU A 23 -8.61 26.52 27.37
CA LEU A 23 -8.28 26.31 25.97
C LEU A 23 -9.01 25.03 25.54
N PRO A 24 -9.87 25.08 24.51
CA PRO A 24 -10.45 23.85 24.00
C PRO A 24 -9.27 22.97 23.53
N PHE A 25 -9.02 21.87 24.22
CA PHE A 25 -8.21 20.79 23.67
C PHE A 25 -8.99 20.30 22.45
N PHE A 26 -8.73 20.86 21.29
CA PHE A 26 -9.05 20.22 20.05
C PHE A 26 -8.22 18.92 20.02
N GLY A 27 -8.76 17.87 20.58
CA GLY A 27 -8.25 16.53 20.40
C GLY A 27 -8.24 16.28 18.90
N TYR A 28 -7.06 16.31 18.28
CA TYR A 28 -6.90 15.88 16.92
C TYR A 28 -7.42 14.44 16.85
N SER A 29 -8.63 14.28 16.31
CA SER A 29 -9.15 12.95 16.02
C SER A 29 -8.18 12.33 15.00
N GLN A 30 -7.62 11.19 15.33
CA GLN A 30 -6.78 10.40 14.46
C GLN A 30 -7.51 10.16 13.14
N GLY A 31 -7.02 10.76 12.05
CA GLY A 31 -7.59 10.57 10.73
C GLY A 31 -7.25 9.17 10.19
N LYS A 32 -8.15 8.62 9.41
CA LYS A 32 -7.92 7.38 8.67
C LYS A 32 -8.05 7.64 7.18
N ARG A 33 -7.01 7.37 6.41
CA ARG A 33 -6.95 7.67 4.97
C ARG A 33 -6.51 6.45 4.20
N ALA A 34 -7.22 6.14 3.11
CA ALA A 34 -6.85 5.07 2.23
C ALA A 34 -6.69 5.55 0.78
N PHE A 35 -5.65 5.05 0.12
CA PHE A 35 -5.41 5.20 -1.30
C PHE A 35 -5.33 3.82 -1.95
N LEU A 36 -6.19 3.56 -2.93
CA LEU A 36 -6.30 2.26 -3.57
C LEU A 36 -6.13 2.39 -5.09
N VAL A 37 -5.34 1.49 -5.65
CA VAL A 37 -5.18 1.30 -7.09
C VAL A 37 -5.64 -0.11 -7.45
N GLY A 38 -6.52 -0.24 -8.45
CA GLY A 38 -6.99 -1.54 -8.93
C GLY A 38 -7.13 -1.55 -10.45
N ILE A 39 -6.37 -2.40 -11.13
CA ILE A 39 -6.36 -2.47 -12.59
C ILE A 39 -6.78 -3.86 -13.04
N SER A 40 -7.81 -3.92 -13.86
CA SER A 40 -8.33 -5.17 -14.43
C SER A 40 -8.16 -5.22 -15.95
N ASN A 41 -8.55 -4.18 -16.64
CA ASN A 41 -8.81 -4.20 -18.09
C ASN A 41 -7.60 -3.66 -18.89
N TYR A 42 -6.45 -4.28 -18.77
CA TYR A 42 -5.24 -3.90 -19.51
C TYR A 42 -5.42 -4.01 -21.03
N SER A 43 -6.15 -5.05 -21.49
CA SER A 43 -6.43 -5.27 -22.92
C SER A 43 -7.24 -4.13 -23.56
N SER A 44 -7.95 -3.34 -22.75
CA SER A 44 -8.71 -2.18 -23.24
C SER A 44 -7.85 -0.96 -23.57
N ASN A 45 -6.54 -1.01 -23.34
CA ASN A 45 -5.61 0.05 -23.70
C ASN A 45 -5.29 0.02 -25.20
N GLN A 46 -5.99 0.83 -25.96
CA GLN A 46 -5.82 0.92 -27.43
C GLN A 46 -4.42 1.38 -27.86
N GLN A 47 -3.65 2.06 -27.00
CA GLN A 47 -2.28 2.46 -27.30
C GLN A 47 -1.33 1.26 -27.37
N LEU A 48 -1.77 0.09 -26.88
CA LEU A 48 -1.02 -1.16 -26.87
C LEU A 48 -1.51 -2.16 -27.92
N ALA A 49 -2.44 -1.78 -28.79
CA ALA A 49 -3.10 -2.71 -29.73
C ALA A 49 -2.13 -3.41 -30.71
N ASP A 50 -0.99 -2.80 -30.97
CA ASP A 50 0.08 -3.32 -31.86
C ASP A 50 1.23 -4.01 -31.13
N VAL A 51 1.13 -4.15 -29.81
CA VAL A 51 2.15 -4.73 -28.95
C VAL A 51 1.56 -5.87 -28.15
N LYS A 52 2.34 -6.90 -27.85
CA LYS A 52 1.93 -7.92 -26.88
C LYS A 52 1.73 -7.28 -25.51
N GLY A 53 0.47 -6.94 -25.20
CA GLY A 53 0.08 -6.25 -23.98
C GLY A 53 0.06 -7.18 -22.75
N TRP A 54 -0.42 -6.63 -21.68
CA TRP A 54 -0.72 -7.35 -20.45
C TRP A 54 -2.06 -8.07 -20.58
N ASN A 55 -2.17 -9.24 -19.98
CA ASN A 55 -3.45 -9.93 -19.83
C ASN A 55 -4.35 -9.18 -18.84
N ASP A 56 -5.66 -9.33 -18.97
CA ASP A 56 -6.59 -8.83 -17.99
C ASP A 56 -6.49 -9.64 -16.69
N ILE A 57 -6.71 -8.94 -15.57
CA ILE A 57 -6.77 -9.48 -14.21
C ILE A 57 -7.98 -8.86 -13.49
N HIS A 58 -8.11 -9.05 -12.18
CA HIS A 58 -9.32 -8.58 -11.47
C HIS A 58 -9.02 -7.57 -10.35
N GLY A 59 -8.02 -6.69 -10.51
CA GLY A 59 -7.61 -5.72 -9.49
C GLY A 59 -8.69 -4.70 -9.11
N GLU A 60 -9.59 -4.33 -10.03
CA GLU A 60 -10.74 -3.48 -9.69
C GLU A 60 -11.71 -4.19 -8.75
N ASN A 61 -11.88 -5.51 -8.87
CA ASN A 61 -12.71 -6.28 -7.94
C ASN A 61 -12.18 -6.20 -6.51
N ASP A 62 -10.86 -6.17 -6.33
CA ASP A 62 -10.22 -6.08 -5.03
C ASP A 62 -10.49 -4.72 -4.37
N VAL A 63 -10.36 -3.65 -5.14
CA VAL A 63 -10.71 -2.30 -4.67
C VAL A 63 -12.19 -2.24 -4.26
N ASN A 64 -13.08 -2.79 -5.09
CA ASN A 64 -14.52 -2.80 -4.81
C ASN A 64 -14.86 -3.68 -3.60
N LEU A 65 -14.09 -4.75 -3.34
CA LEU A 65 -14.22 -5.60 -2.16
C LEU A 65 -13.78 -4.88 -0.87
N LEU A 66 -12.67 -4.13 -0.92
CA LEU A 66 -12.06 -3.48 0.24
C LEU A 66 -12.73 -2.19 0.65
N VAL A 67 -13.23 -1.39 -0.30
CA VAL A 67 -13.80 -0.07 -0.03
C VAL A 67 -14.90 -0.08 1.05
N PRO A 68 -15.92 -0.95 1.01
CA PRO A 68 -16.95 -0.98 2.06
C PRO A 68 -16.38 -1.29 3.45
N THR A 69 -15.40 -2.20 3.54
CA THR A 69 -14.74 -2.58 4.80
C THR A 69 -13.94 -1.42 5.37
N LEU A 70 -13.19 -0.70 4.54
CA LEU A 70 -12.40 0.45 4.95
C LEU A 70 -13.29 1.63 5.37
N ILE A 71 -14.38 1.90 4.65
CA ILE A 71 -15.37 2.94 5.02
C ILE A 71 -15.97 2.62 6.39
N LYS A 72 -16.38 1.37 6.62
CA LYS A 72 -16.90 0.92 7.93
C LYS A 72 -15.91 1.12 9.06
N GLN A 73 -14.61 1.07 8.76
CA GLN A 73 -13.53 1.33 9.72
C GLN A 73 -13.15 2.83 9.84
N GLY A 74 -13.88 3.73 9.16
CA GLY A 74 -13.71 5.17 9.25
C GLY A 74 -12.65 5.77 8.32
N PHE A 75 -12.22 5.03 7.27
CA PHE A 75 -11.29 5.56 6.28
C PHE A 75 -11.99 6.48 5.27
N SER A 76 -11.35 7.62 5.00
CA SER A 76 -11.62 8.39 3.79
C SER A 76 -10.88 7.76 2.61
N ILE A 77 -11.59 7.53 1.51
CA ILE A 77 -11.08 6.75 0.39
C ILE A 77 -10.71 7.67 -0.79
N GLN A 78 -9.54 7.48 -1.36
CA GLN A 78 -9.16 7.93 -2.69
C GLN A 78 -8.79 6.68 -3.50
N LYS A 79 -9.33 6.51 -4.71
CA LYS A 79 -9.04 5.34 -5.53
C LYS A 79 -8.84 5.72 -6.99
N LEU A 80 -8.08 4.88 -7.70
CA LEU A 80 -7.91 4.89 -9.16
C LEU A 80 -8.14 3.48 -9.68
N CYS A 81 -8.99 3.34 -10.70
CA CYS A 81 -9.26 2.03 -11.30
C CYS A 81 -9.05 2.07 -12.82
N ASN A 82 -8.52 1.00 -13.37
CA ASN A 82 -8.37 0.80 -14.83
C ASN A 82 -7.74 2.02 -15.53
N ARG A 83 -8.43 2.62 -16.50
CA ARG A 83 -7.94 3.76 -17.31
C ARG A 83 -7.55 5.00 -16.49
N GLU A 84 -8.07 5.14 -15.28
CA GLU A 84 -7.67 6.21 -14.38
C GLU A 84 -6.32 5.94 -13.72
N ALA A 85 -5.90 4.67 -13.63
CA ALA A 85 -4.68 4.24 -12.97
C ALA A 85 -3.45 4.25 -13.92
N THR A 86 -3.28 5.33 -14.69
CA THR A 86 -2.05 5.59 -15.44
C THR A 86 -0.91 5.97 -14.49
N ALA A 87 0.34 5.75 -14.90
CA ALA A 87 1.51 6.11 -14.10
C ALA A 87 1.47 7.57 -13.64
N ASN A 88 1.18 8.49 -14.55
CA ASN A 88 1.09 9.92 -14.23
C ASN A 88 -0.03 10.24 -13.22
N ASN A 89 -1.18 9.59 -13.34
CA ASN A 89 -2.30 9.80 -12.41
C ASN A 89 -1.99 9.22 -11.03
N ILE A 90 -1.34 8.05 -10.97
CA ILE A 90 -0.90 7.45 -9.71
C ILE A 90 0.10 8.38 -9.00
N ARG A 91 1.14 8.87 -9.72
CA ARG A 91 2.13 9.82 -9.20
C ARG A 91 1.51 11.11 -8.66
N LYS A 92 0.63 11.74 -9.44
CA LYS A 92 -0.11 12.94 -9.01
C LYS A 92 -0.99 12.67 -7.80
N SER A 93 -1.66 11.52 -7.80
CA SER A 93 -2.54 11.13 -6.70
C SER A 93 -1.79 10.80 -5.42
N LEU A 94 -0.65 10.10 -5.48
CA LEU A 94 0.22 9.87 -4.33
C LEU A 94 0.75 11.18 -3.75
N THR A 95 1.16 12.12 -4.60
CA THR A 95 1.59 13.46 -4.17
C THR A 95 0.46 14.17 -3.42
N SER A 96 -0.72 14.32 -4.04
CA SER A 96 -1.86 15.00 -3.43
C SER A 96 -2.42 14.29 -2.19
N PHE A 97 -2.33 12.96 -2.17
CA PHE A 97 -2.70 12.15 -1.01
C PHE A 97 -1.74 12.38 0.16
N SER A 98 -0.43 12.41 -0.12
CA SER A 98 0.57 12.72 0.90
C SER A 98 0.33 14.08 1.56
N GLU A 99 -0.05 15.09 0.77
CA GLU A 99 -0.36 16.44 1.27
C GLU A 99 -1.54 16.48 2.24
N LYS A 100 -2.48 15.57 2.10
CA LYS A 100 -3.66 15.44 2.98
C LYS A 100 -3.35 14.68 4.27
N CYS A 101 -2.25 13.91 4.32
CA CYS A 101 -1.84 13.17 5.50
C CYS A 101 -1.42 14.12 6.62
N LYS A 102 -1.81 13.78 7.85
CA LYS A 102 -1.54 14.58 9.05
C LYS A 102 -0.88 13.74 10.12
N SER A 103 -0.21 14.42 11.05
CA SER A 103 0.41 13.75 12.20
C SER A 103 -0.59 12.91 12.98
N GLY A 104 -0.23 11.65 13.22
CA GLY A 104 -1.06 10.70 13.95
C GLY A 104 -2.06 9.92 13.11
N ASP A 105 -2.20 10.19 11.81
CA ASP A 105 -3.11 9.46 10.94
C ASP A 105 -2.75 7.95 10.86
N ILE A 106 -3.76 7.12 10.61
CA ILE A 106 -3.59 5.75 10.10
C ILE A 106 -3.78 5.80 8.59
N VAL A 107 -2.75 5.44 7.86
CA VAL A 107 -2.76 5.43 6.39
C VAL A 107 -2.77 4.00 5.89
N TYR A 108 -3.56 3.74 4.86
CA TYR A 108 -3.65 2.46 4.17
C TYR A 108 -3.49 2.67 2.67
N LEU A 109 -2.47 2.05 2.08
CA LEU A 109 -2.23 2.06 0.65
C LEU A 109 -2.44 0.64 0.11
N HIS A 110 -3.07 0.52 -1.05
CA HIS A 110 -3.35 -0.76 -1.68
C HIS A 110 -3.11 -0.69 -3.18
N PHE A 111 -2.28 -1.60 -3.68
CA PHE A 111 -1.98 -1.73 -5.10
C PHE A 111 -2.34 -3.13 -5.55
N SER A 112 -3.31 -3.22 -6.43
CA SER A 112 -3.79 -4.46 -7.04
C SER A 112 -3.68 -4.34 -8.56
N CYS A 113 -2.56 -4.84 -9.10
CA CYS A 113 -2.17 -4.67 -10.49
C CYS A 113 -1.19 -5.79 -10.89
N HIS A 114 -0.71 -5.76 -12.13
CA HIS A 114 0.47 -6.54 -12.50
C HIS A 114 1.73 -5.99 -11.82
N GLY A 115 2.70 -6.87 -11.61
CA GLY A 115 4.07 -6.51 -11.28
C GLY A 115 5.03 -7.03 -12.35
N GLN A 116 6.23 -6.44 -12.42
CA GLN A 116 7.28 -6.85 -13.33
C GLN A 116 8.66 -6.58 -12.71
N PRO A 117 9.62 -7.51 -12.84
CA PRO A 117 11.02 -7.16 -12.58
C PRO A 117 11.46 -6.06 -13.54
N PHE A 118 12.13 -5.07 -13.01
CA PHE A 118 12.63 -3.93 -13.78
C PHE A 118 14.14 -3.86 -13.64
N GLU A 119 14.89 -3.70 -14.77
CA GLU A 119 16.34 -3.65 -14.69
C GLU A 119 16.78 -2.46 -13.85
N ASP A 120 17.55 -2.74 -12.79
CA ASP A 120 18.14 -1.73 -11.93
C ASP A 120 19.15 -0.90 -12.74
N TYR A 121 18.89 0.39 -12.89
CA TYR A 121 19.74 1.32 -13.64
C TYR A 121 20.59 2.22 -12.76
N ASP A 122 20.37 2.26 -11.46
CA ASP A 122 21.15 3.06 -10.52
C ASP A 122 22.14 2.23 -9.69
N GLY A 123 21.99 0.91 -9.67
CA GLY A 123 22.97 -0.05 -9.20
C GLY A 123 22.94 -0.28 -7.71
N ASP A 124 21.80 -0.05 -7.04
CA ASP A 124 21.65 -0.27 -5.63
C ASP A 124 21.13 -1.68 -5.27
N GLU A 125 20.53 -2.39 -6.23
CA GLU A 125 20.07 -3.76 -6.05
C GLU A 125 21.15 -4.81 -6.34
N SER A 126 21.39 -5.69 -5.37
CA SER A 126 22.49 -6.68 -5.43
C SER A 126 22.32 -7.74 -6.53
N ASP A 127 21.12 -7.99 -7.02
CA ASP A 127 20.82 -8.88 -8.16
C ASP A 127 20.63 -8.10 -9.48
N GLY A 128 20.57 -6.77 -9.38
CA GLY A 128 20.45 -5.83 -10.49
C GLY A 128 19.03 -5.78 -11.06
N TRP A 129 18.01 -5.97 -10.20
CA TRP A 129 16.60 -5.89 -10.56
C TRP A 129 15.78 -5.22 -9.47
N ASP A 130 15.08 -4.17 -9.82
CA ASP A 130 14.00 -3.56 -9.06
C ASP A 130 12.71 -4.36 -9.23
N GLU A 131 11.79 -4.15 -8.33
CA GLU A 131 10.41 -4.59 -8.44
C GLU A 131 9.53 -3.41 -8.86
N ALA A 132 8.74 -3.58 -9.92
CA ALA A 132 7.90 -2.50 -10.43
C ALA A 132 6.43 -2.86 -10.48
N LEU A 133 5.59 -1.95 -10.01
CA LEU A 133 4.15 -1.95 -10.30
C LEU A 133 3.93 -1.58 -11.76
N VAL A 134 2.91 -2.18 -12.37
CA VAL A 134 2.54 -1.97 -13.77
C VAL A 134 1.25 -1.15 -13.85
N PRO A 135 1.32 0.18 -14.05
CA PRO A 135 0.15 1.01 -14.34
C PRO A 135 -0.56 0.62 -15.64
N PHE A 136 -1.77 1.15 -15.82
CA PHE A 136 -2.61 0.87 -16.97
C PHE A 136 -1.93 1.17 -18.33
N ASP A 137 -1.04 2.15 -18.37
CA ASP A 137 -0.34 2.64 -19.56
C ASP A 137 1.10 2.15 -19.69
N ALA A 138 1.55 1.20 -18.87
CA ALA A 138 2.88 0.62 -18.94
C ALA A 138 2.97 -0.46 -20.03
N LEU A 139 3.98 -0.39 -20.90
CA LEU A 139 4.28 -1.46 -21.86
C LEU A 139 5.09 -2.57 -21.21
N LYS A 140 4.85 -3.80 -21.65
CA LYS A 140 5.52 -4.99 -21.11
C LYS A 140 7.00 -5.10 -21.51
N GLU A 141 7.39 -4.47 -22.62
CA GLU A 141 8.72 -4.60 -23.19
C GLU A 141 9.28 -3.23 -23.62
N TYR A 142 10.59 -3.09 -23.53
CA TYR A 142 11.31 -1.95 -24.10
C TYR A 142 11.06 -1.84 -25.59
N GLN A 143 10.84 -0.64 -26.07
CA GLN A 143 10.68 -0.33 -27.49
C GLN A 143 11.51 0.90 -27.85
N GLN A 144 12.54 0.69 -28.61
CA GLN A 144 13.47 1.76 -29.00
C GLN A 144 12.73 2.95 -29.64
N GLY A 145 12.94 4.14 -29.08
CA GLY A 145 12.32 5.38 -29.56
C GLY A 145 10.84 5.54 -29.24
N ARG A 146 10.22 4.57 -28.55
CA ARG A 146 8.79 4.64 -28.19
C ARG A 146 8.55 4.52 -26.69
N TYR A 147 9.23 3.58 -26.02
CA TYR A 147 8.99 3.30 -24.59
C TYR A 147 10.26 2.79 -23.91
N SER A 148 10.64 3.46 -22.84
CA SER A 148 11.86 3.18 -22.08
C SER A 148 11.60 2.74 -20.63
N GLY A 149 10.33 2.47 -20.27
CA GLY A 149 9.94 2.06 -18.93
C GLY A 149 9.36 3.20 -18.08
N GLU A 150 9.16 4.38 -18.66
CA GLU A 150 8.73 5.59 -17.94
C GLU A 150 7.37 5.49 -17.25
N ASN A 151 6.54 4.51 -17.63
CA ASN A 151 5.24 4.27 -17.00
C ASN A 151 5.25 3.12 -15.98
N HIS A 152 6.39 2.50 -15.69
CA HIS A 152 6.53 1.66 -14.52
C HIS A 152 6.72 2.50 -13.27
N ILE A 153 6.30 1.98 -12.13
CA ILE A 153 6.56 2.59 -10.82
C ILE A 153 7.41 1.58 -10.05
N THR A 154 8.72 1.84 -9.98
CA THR A 154 9.66 0.98 -9.25
C THR A 154 9.41 1.08 -7.75
N ASP A 155 9.88 0.09 -7.01
CA ASP A 155 9.84 0.08 -5.55
C ASP A 155 10.59 1.26 -4.95
N ASP A 156 11.70 1.71 -5.55
CA ASP A 156 12.44 2.92 -5.17
C ASP A 156 11.60 4.19 -5.34
N GLU A 157 10.92 4.32 -6.47
CA GLU A 157 10.00 5.44 -6.67
C GLU A 157 8.87 5.40 -5.65
N LEU A 158 8.25 4.24 -5.45
CA LEU A 158 7.19 4.05 -4.44
C LEU A 158 7.70 4.38 -3.03
N ASN A 159 8.89 3.92 -2.68
CA ASN A 159 9.53 4.17 -1.38
C ASN A 159 9.73 5.68 -1.12
N THR A 160 10.00 6.47 -2.16
CA THR A 160 10.08 7.93 -2.05
C THR A 160 8.75 8.55 -1.60
N TYR A 161 7.62 8.10 -2.16
CA TYR A 161 6.29 8.50 -1.71
C TYR A 161 5.99 8.01 -0.29
N LEU A 162 6.34 6.75 0.02
CA LEU A 162 6.15 6.17 1.35
C LEU A 162 6.93 6.93 2.41
N LYS A 163 8.18 7.29 2.16
CA LYS A 163 9.00 8.15 3.05
C LYS A 163 8.31 9.49 3.29
N THR A 164 7.78 10.13 2.24
CA THR A 164 7.07 11.41 2.34
C THR A 164 5.81 11.27 3.21
N ILE A 165 5.00 10.25 2.99
CA ILE A 165 3.78 9.98 3.78
C ILE A 165 4.16 9.68 5.24
N ARG A 166 5.14 8.82 5.49
CA ARG A 166 5.62 8.46 6.84
C ARG A 166 6.11 9.68 7.63
N ASN A 167 6.83 10.60 6.96
CA ASN A 167 7.29 11.85 7.58
C ASN A 167 6.11 12.74 7.99
N ARG A 168 5.09 12.89 7.15
CA ARG A 168 3.91 13.70 7.47
C ARG A 168 3.05 13.09 8.57
N VAL A 169 2.89 11.79 8.54
CA VAL A 169 2.14 11.02 9.54
C VAL A 169 2.87 10.99 10.89
N GLY A 170 4.18 11.00 10.88
CA GLY A 170 5.03 11.09 12.06
C GLY A 170 4.88 9.91 13.02
N PRO A 171 5.66 9.88 14.11
CA PRO A 171 5.79 8.70 14.98
C PRO A 171 4.50 8.34 15.74
N LYS A 172 3.52 9.24 15.79
CA LYS A 172 2.23 8.99 16.44
C LYS A 172 1.23 8.26 15.53
N GLY A 173 1.48 8.17 14.22
CA GLY A 173 0.61 7.49 13.28
C GLY A 173 1.15 6.12 12.84
N PHE A 174 0.56 5.58 11.76
CA PHE A 174 0.96 4.30 11.18
C PHE A 174 0.65 4.25 9.69
N VAL A 175 1.49 3.55 8.92
CA VAL A 175 1.29 3.36 7.48
C VAL A 175 1.22 1.87 7.16
N TYR A 176 0.15 1.44 6.50
CA TYR A 176 -0.01 0.12 5.92
C TYR A 176 0.11 0.22 4.40
N VAL A 177 0.84 -0.72 3.81
CA VAL A 177 0.93 -0.89 2.36
C VAL A 177 0.60 -2.34 2.03
N VAL A 178 -0.30 -2.56 1.10
CA VAL A 178 -0.64 -3.89 0.59
C VAL A 178 -0.38 -3.91 -0.90
N ILE A 179 0.47 -4.83 -1.34
CA ILE A 179 0.88 -5.00 -2.73
C ILE A 179 0.42 -6.37 -3.21
N ASP A 180 -0.70 -6.39 -3.92
CA ASP A 180 -1.23 -7.59 -4.58
C ASP A 180 -0.82 -7.58 -6.06
N ALA A 181 0.47 -7.70 -6.25
CA ALA A 181 1.18 -7.78 -7.52
C ALA A 181 2.27 -8.86 -7.41
N CYS A 182 2.86 -9.26 -8.54
CA CYS A 182 3.93 -10.24 -8.57
C CYS A 182 5.02 -9.82 -9.56
N HIS A 183 6.26 -9.96 -9.14
CA HIS A 183 7.43 -9.66 -9.96
C HIS A 183 8.04 -10.94 -10.57
N ALA A 184 7.48 -12.11 -10.29
CA ALA A 184 7.80 -13.36 -10.95
C ALA A 184 6.54 -13.95 -11.58
N GLY A 185 6.66 -14.52 -12.72
CA GLY A 185 5.54 -15.19 -13.37
C GLY A 185 6.03 -16.25 -14.33
N SER A 186 5.40 -17.43 -14.32
CA SER A 186 5.45 -18.45 -15.34
C SER A 186 6.45 -19.62 -15.27
N SER A 187 6.98 -19.98 -14.13
CA SER A 187 7.45 -21.38 -14.03
C SER A 187 6.30 -22.39 -13.91
N TYR A 188 5.06 -21.92 -13.93
CA TYR A 188 3.89 -22.77 -13.88
C TYR A 188 3.44 -23.11 -15.31
N ARG A 189 4.07 -24.12 -15.90
CA ARG A 189 3.41 -24.97 -16.90
C ARG A 189 2.53 -25.94 -16.10
N GLY A 190 1.33 -25.48 -15.70
CA GLY A 190 0.27 -26.36 -15.26
C GLY A 190 -0.09 -27.30 -16.40
N ASP A 191 -0.47 -28.55 -16.06
CA ASP A 191 -1.10 -29.45 -17.01
C ASP A 191 -2.25 -28.74 -17.72
N GLU A 192 -2.38 -28.92 -19.03
CA GLU A 192 -3.33 -28.26 -19.94
C GLU A 192 -4.82 -28.47 -19.54
N ASN A 193 -5.10 -29.07 -18.40
CA ASN A 193 -6.44 -29.43 -17.90
C ASN A 193 -6.86 -28.72 -16.59
N GLU A 194 -6.05 -27.82 -16.00
CA GLU A 194 -6.52 -26.98 -14.91
C GLU A 194 -7.08 -25.67 -15.45
N ASP A 195 -8.31 -25.33 -15.03
CA ASP A 195 -8.96 -24.04 -15.28
C ASP A 195 -7.96 -22.91 -15.13
N SER A 196 -7.87 -22.06 -16.15
CA SER A 196 -6.82 -21.07 -16.37
C SER A 196 -6.56 -20.22 -15.12
N VAL A 197 -5.48 -20.51 -14.40
CA VAL A 197 -5.04 -19.71 -13.26
C VAL A 197 -4.59 -18.35 -13.76
N VAL A 198 -5.26 -17.29 -13.32
CA VAL A 198 -4.89 -15.91 -13.64
C VAL A 198 -3.73 -15.48 -12.75
N ILE A 199 -2.63 -15.04 -13.38
CA ILE A 199 -1.39 -14.66 -12.71
C ILE A 199 -1.16 -13.15 -12.83
N ARG A 200 -0.73 -12.51 -11.75
CA ARG A 200 -0.53 -11.06 -11.61
C ARG A 200 0.92 -10.62 -11.80
N GLY A 201 1.59 -11.14 -12.81
CA GLY A 201 2.98 -10.80 -13.07
C GLY A 201 3.52 -11.44 -14.33
N THR A 202 4.83 -11.37 -14.49
CA THR A 202 5.56 -11.96 -15.61
C THR A 202 6.97 -12.36 -15.17
N ASP A 203 7.51 -13.43 -15.76
CA ASP A 203 8.91 -13.85 -15.61
C ASP A 203 9.86 -13.06 -16.52
N LYS A 204 9.32 -12.25 -17.41
CA LYS A 204 10.12 -11.42 -18.29
C LYS A 204 10.37 -10.06 -17.65
N GLY A 205 11.60 -9.82 -17.22
CA GLY A 205 12.02 -8.52 -16.76
C GLY A 205 11.94 -7.44 -17.86
N PHE A 206 11.58 -6.21 -17.47
CA PHE A 206 11.73 -5.06 -18.35
C PHE A 206 13.20 -4.66 -18.38
N SER A 207 13.81 -4.68 -19.57
CA SER A 207 15.24 -4.38 -19.73
C SER A 207 15.51 -3.71 -21.07
N LYS A 208 16.30 -2.64 -21.06
CA LYS A 208 16.83 -1.98 -22.27
C LYS A 208 18.03 -2.72 -22.83
N SER A 209 18.73 -3.47 -21.99
CA SER A 209 19.94 -4.21 -22.34
C SER A 209 19.69 -5.66 -22.74
N ASN A 210 18.42 -6.11 -22.76
CA ASN A 210 18.01 -7.50 -22.91
C ASN A 210 18.57 -8.43 -21.80
N LYS A 211 18.83 -7.89 -20.60
CA LYS A 211 19.23 -8.66 -19.44
C LYS A 211 18.14 -9.66 -19.08
N GLN A 212 18.54 -10.89 -18.79
CA GLN A 212 17.60 -11.94 -18.40
C GLN A 212 17.35 -11.88 -16.91
N TYR A 213 16.08 -11.86 -16.53
CA TYR A 213 15.69 -11.92 -15.12
C TYR A 213 15.94 -13.29 -14.53
N ALA A 214 16.55 -13.33 -13.38
CA ALA A 214 16.70 -14.52 -12.54
C ALA A 214 16.32 -14.16 -11.09
N PRO A 215 15.21 -14.68 -10.58
CA PRO A 215 14.72 -14.28 -9.25
C PRO A 215 15.67 -14.72 -8.15
N ARG A 216 15.90 -13.84 -7.17
CA ARG A 216 16.64 -14.17 -5.96
C ARG A 216 15.78 -15.03 -5.03
N ILE A 217 16.32 -16.13 -4.55
CA ILE A 217 15.60 -16.99 -3.59
C ILE A 217 15.78 -16.45 -2.17
N ASP A 218 14.81 -15.69 -1.70
CA ASP A 218 14.69 -15.28 -0.30
C ASP A 218 13.51 -15.99 0.36
N LYS A 219 13.80 -16.84 1.36
CA LYS A 219 12.77 -17.62 2.07
C LYS A 219 12.22 -16.92 3.32
N ARG A 220 12.68 -15.73 3.64
CA ARG A 220 12.16 -14.97 4.78
C ARG A 220 10.70 -14.58 4.53
N GLY A 221 9.83 -14.85 5.49
CA GLY A 221 8.42 -14.44 5.45
C GLY A 221 8.16 -13.14 6.22
N LYS A 222 9.17 -12.64 6.94
CA LYS A 222 9.12 -11.37 7.67
C LYS A 222 10.47 -10.69 7.55
N ILE A 223 10.44 -9.45 7.09
CA ILE A 223 11.62 -8.62 6.83
C ILE A 223 11.52 -7.38 7.71
N LYS A 224 12.64 -6.95 8.28
CA LYS A 224 12.70 -5.75 9.11
C LYS A 224 13.10 -4.56 8.26
N VAL A 225 12.22 -3.58 8.18
CA VAL A 225 12.47 -2.29 7.52
C VAL A 225 13.12 -1.32 8.51
N GLU A 226 13.94 -0.41 8.00
CA GLU A 226 14.59 0.60 8.81
C GLU A 226 13.59 1.46 9.60
N LYS A 227 13.88 1.64 10.90
CA LYS A 227 13.09 2.46 11.81
C LYS A 227 13.69 3.85 11.93
N SER A 228 12.86 4.86 11.74
CA SER A 228 13.24 6.25 12.01
C SER A 228 12.42 6.83 13.15
N ALA A 229 13.06 7.55 14.06
CA ALA A 229 12.41 8.15 15.22
C ALA A 229 11.35 9.21 14.86
N ASN A 230 11.51 9.86 13.71
CA ASN A 230 10.66 10.96 13.28
C ASN A 230 9.56 10.54 12.29
N MET A 231 9.60 9.30 11.80
CA MET A 231 8.64 8.79 10.83
C MET A 231 7.60 7.87 11.49
N ALA A 232 6.44 7.75 10.85
CA ALA A 232 5.49 6.71 11.20
C ALA A 232 6.09 5.32 10.99
N ASN A 233 5.74 4.38 11.87
CA ASN A 233 6.00 2.98 11.60
C ASN A 233 5.22 2.54 10.35
N ILE A 234 5.78 1.57 9.65
CA ILE A 234 5.21 1.00 8.43
C ILE A 234 5.09 -0.52 8.56
N CYS A 235 4.08 -1.06 7.91
CA CYS A 235 3.97 -2.48 7.62
C CYS A 235 3.55 -2.63 6.15
N ILE A 236 4.38 -3.31 5.38
CA ILE A 236 4.14 -3.66 3.98
C ILE A 236 3.77 -5.14 3.97
N LEU A 237 2.72 -5.48 3.24
CA LEU A 237 2.26 -6.83 3.05
C LEU A 237 2.22 -7.12 1.55
N GLU A 238 3.02 -8.07 1.11
CA GLU A 238 3.15 -8.48 -0.28
C GLU A 238 2.54 -9.84 -0.51
N ALA A 239 1.98 -10.06 -1.71
CA ALA A 239 1.23 -11.27 -2.02
C ALA A 239 2.09 -12.53 -2.08
N CYS A 240 3.35 -12.40 -2.45
CA CYS A 240 4.27 -13.52 -2.63
C CYS A 240 5.72 -13.04 -2.57
N ARG A 241 6.65 -13.98 -2.51
CA ARG A 241 8.08 -13.72 -2.66
C ARG A 241 8.45 -13.48 -4.11
N SER A 242 9.54 -12.79 -4.36
CA SER A 242 10.04 -12.43 -5.71
C SER A 242 10.21 -13.62 -6.67
N TYR A 243 10.41 -14.84 -6.16
CA TYR A 243 10.52 -16.07 -6.97
C TYR A 243 9.24 -16.91 -7.03
N GLN A 244 8.14 -16.42 -6.47
CA GLN A 244 6.85 -17.11 -6.43
C GLN A 244 5.83 -16.42 -7.33
N VAL A 245 4.76 -17.13 -7.64
CA VAL A 245 3.67 -16.64 -8.47
C VAL A 245 2.55 -16.11 -7.58
N ASN A 246 1.98 -14.96 -7.92
CA ASN A 246 0.75 -14.45 -7.32
C ASN A 246 -0.44 -14.83 -8.20
N SER A 247 -1.28 -15.70 -7.68
CA SER A 247 -2.45 -16.23 -8.35
C SER A 247 -3.74 -15.56 -7.85
N GLU A 248 -4.71 -15.39 -8.74
CA GLU A 248 -6.05 -15.02 -8.34
C GLU A 248 -6.83 -16.22 -7.81
N ILE A 249 -7.82 -15.96 -6.98
CA ILE A 249 -8.75 -16.95 -6.47
C ILE A 249 -10.18 -16.62 -6.89
N CYS A 250 -10.98 -17.65 -7.15
CA CYS A 250 -12.42 -17.51 -7.35
C CYS A 250 -13.14 -17.70 -6.00
N ALA A 251 -14.00 -16.74 -5.66
CA ALA A 251 -14.88 -16.82 -4.50
C ALA A 251 -16.25 -16.22 -4.88
N ASP A 252 -17.33 -16.95 -4.61
CA ASP A 252 -18.70 -16.57 -4.92
C ASP A 252 -18.89 -16.16 -6.41
N GLY A 253 -18.23 -16.87 -7.32
CA GLY A 253 -18.32 -16.65 -8.77
C GLY A 253 -17.57 -15.41 -9.27
N LYS A 254 -16.72 -14.79 -8.44
CA LYS A 254 -15.89 -13.65 -8.82
C LYS A 254 -14.42 -13.95 -8.55
N TYR A 255 -13.55 -13.39 -9.38
CA TYR A 255 -12.10 -13.50 -9.20
C TYR A 255 -11.56 -12.31 -8.43
N TYR A 256 -10.60 -12.59 -7.55
CA TYR A 256 -9.91 -11.62 -6.71
C TYR A 256 -8.43 -11.98 -6.61
N GLY A 257 -7.59 -11.00 -6.38
CA GLY A 257 -6.26 -11.25 -5.89
C GLY A 257 -6.29 -11.96 -4.54
N SER A 258 -5.46 -12.97 -4.43
CA SER A 258 -5.46 -13.81 -3.24
C SER A 258 -5.16 -13.01 -1.97
N LEU A 259 -4.17 -12.12 -2.01
CA LEU A 259 -3.84 -11.26 -0.87
C LEU A 259 -5.01 -10.34 -0.53
N SER A 260 -5.57 -9.62 -1.51
CA SER A 260 -6.69 -8.70 -1.34
C SER A 260 -7.90 -9.35 -0.72
N PHE A 261 -8.22 -10.57 -1.17
CA PHE A 261 -9.32 -11.36 -0.62
C PHE A 261 -9.11 -11.68 0.87
N TYR A 262 -7.93 -12.19 1.24
CA TYR A 262 -7.64 -12.54 2.64
C TYR A 262 -7.44 -11.32 3.53
N VAL A 263 -6.93 -10.21 3.01
CA VAL A 263 -6.90 -8.92 3.71
C VAL A 263 -8.33 -8.49 4.03
N ASN A 264 -9.23 -8.45 3.05
CA ASN A 264 -10.63 -8.08 3.31
C ASN A 264 -11.30 -9.01 4.32
N LYS A 265 -11.17 -10.32 4.12
CA LYS A 265 -11.73 -11.35 5.03
C LYS A 265 -11.28 -11.14 6.48
N THR A 266 -10.02 -10.79 6.68
CA THR A 266 -9.46 -10.53 8.00
C THR A 266 -9.98 -9.19 8.58
N LEU A 267 -10.02 -8.13 7.76
CA LEU A 267 -10.43 -6.79 8.19
C LEU A 267 -11.94 -6.65 8.46
N LEU A 268 -12.75 -7.62 8.07
CA LEU A 268 -14.16 -7.68 8.50
C LEU A 268 -14.32 -7.83 10.01
N SER A 269 -13.33 -8.43 10.68
CA SER A 269 -13.33 -8.67 12.14
C SER A 269 -12.15 -8.00 12.86
N ALA A 270 -11.05 -7.70 12.18
CA ALA A 270 -9.89 -7.04 12.74
C ALA A 270 -9.96 -5.52 12.53
N LYS A 271 -9.42 -4.76 13.48
CA LYS A 271 -9.37 -3.30 13.41
C LYS A 271 -8.05 -2.85 12.81
N LEU A 272 -8.11 -1.95 11.83
CA LEU A 272 -6.95 -1.21 11.35
C LEU A 272 -6.64 -0.06 12.32
N ASP A 273 -5.66 -0.31 13.18
CA ASP A 273 -5.04 0.68 14.07
C ASP A 273 -3.49 0.55 13.97
N LYS A 274 -2.76 0.56 15.05
CA LYS A 274 -1.30 0.37 15.04
C LYS A 274 -0.86 -1.07 15.33
N ASN A 275 -1.82 -1.97 15.55
CA ASN A 275 -1.55 -3.38 15.79
C ASN A 275 -1.54 -4.15 14.48
N ILE A 276 -0.40 -4.75 14.15
CA ILE A 276 -0.19 -5.50 12.91
C ILE A 276 -0.58 -6.99 13.00
N SER A 277 -1.14 -7.46 14.10
CA SER A 277 -1.48 -8.89 14.27
C SER A 277 -2.42 -9.44 13.19
N TRP A 278 -3.21 -8.58 12.58
CA TRP A 278 -4.07 -8.95 11.47
C TRP A 278 -3.28 -9.39 10.22
N THR A 279 -2.07 -8.87 9.98
CA THR A 279 -1.23 -9.27 8.85
C THR A 279 -0.73 -10.72 9.00
N GLU A 280 -0.41 -11.12 10.23
CA GLU A 280 -0.04 -12.51 10.53
C GLU A 280 -1.25 -13.45 10.31
N ARG A 281 -2.46 -12.97 10.64
CA ARG A 281 -3.68 -13.73 10.34
C ARG A 281 -3.92 -13.90 8.85
N VAL A 282 -3.67 -12.86 8.04
CA VAL A 282 -3.71 -12.97 6.57
C VAL A 282 -2.74 -14.03 6.09
N SER A 283 -1.48 -13.98 6.54
CA SER A 283 -0.46 -14.97 6.18
C SER A 283 -0.87 -16.41 6.55
N GLN A 284 -1.44 -16.60 7.74
CA GLN A 284 -1.94 -17.91 8.16
C GLN A 284 -3.06 -18.42 7.25
N LEU A 285 -4.02 -17.57 6.91
CA LEU A 285 -5.14 -17.94 6.05
C LEU A 285 -4.68 -18.29 4.64
N MET A 286 -3.76 -17.50 4.06
CA MET A 286 -3.19 -17.78 2.74
C MET A 286 -2.40 -19.09 2.73
N ASN A 287 -1.58 -19.33 3.76
CA ASN A 287 -0.79 -20.56 3.88
C ASN A 287 -1.65 -21.81 4.12
N GLN A 288 -2.88 -21.67 4.58
CA GLN A 288 -3.84 -22.77 4.75
C GLN A 288 -4.68 -23.05 3.51
N ASP A 289 -4.69 -22.12 2.53
CA ASP A 289 -5.44 -22.31 1.30
C ASP A 289 -4.68 -23.22 0.34
N THR A 290 -5.22 -24.41 0.08
CA THR A 290 -4.60 -25.41 -0.80
C THR A 290 -4.47 -24.95 -2.26
N ARG A 291 -5.20 -23.92 -2.69
CA ARG A 291 -5.06 -23.28 -4.00
C ARG A 291 -3.78 -22.46 -4.13
N LEU A 292 -3.17 -22.05 -3.01
CA LEU A 292 -2.01 -21.16 -2.94
C LEU A 292 -0.72 -21.87 -2.51
N VAL A 293 -0.56 -23.14 -2.86
CA VAL A 293 0.54 -24.02 -2.39
C VAL A 293 1.94 -23.45 -2.63
N ARG A 294 2.12 -22.60 -3.63
CA ARG A 294 3.41 -22.00 -3.99
C ARG A 294 3.44 -20.48 -3.80
N GLN A 295 2.54 -19.95 -2.99
CA GLN A 295 2.42 -18.52 -2.74
C GLN A 295 2.42 -18.25 -1.24
N ASN A 296 3.45 -17.55 -0.77
CA ASN A 296 3.58 -17.19 0.63
C ASN A 296 3.71 -15.67 0.75
N PRO A 297 2.81 -15.00 1.47
CA PRO A 297 2.90 -13.57 1.66
C PRO A 297 4.15 -13.19 2.45
N VAL A 298 4.67 -12.00 2.19
CA VAL A 298 5.80 -11.42 2.90
C VAL A 298 5.31 -10.24 3.73
N ILE A 299 5.83 -10.10 4.93
CA ILE A 299 5.55 -8.97 5.83
C ILE A 299 6.85 -8.21 6.05
N GLU A 300 6.88 -6.96 5.65
CA GLU A 300 7.95 -6.04 5.96
C GLU A 300 7.50 -5.03 7.00
N THR A 301 8.28 -4.79 8.03
CA THR A 301 7.85 -3.89 9.11
C THR A 301 9.00 -3.21 9.80
N SER A 302 8.77 -1.97 10.22
CA SER A 302 9.66 -1.19 11.07
C SER A 302 9.38 -1.34 12.57
N LEU A 303 8.49 -2.27 12.97
CA LEU A 303 8.17 -2.56 14.37
C LEU A 303 9.22 -3.46 15.05
#